data_f0a64eae54ccad65db8e120ad1250454
#
_entry.id   f0a64eae54ccad65db8e120ad1250454
#
_cell.length_a   1.000
_cell.length_b   1.000
_cell.length_c   1.000
_cell.angle_alpha   90.00
_cell.angle_beta   90.00
_cell.angle_gamma   90.00
#
_symmetry.space_group_name_H-M   'P 1'
#
loop_
_entity.id
_entity.type
_entity.pdbx_description
1 polymer ?
#
loop_
_entity_poly.entity_id
_entity_poly.type
_entity_poly.pdbx_seq_one_letter_code
_entity_poly.pdbx_strand_id
1 'polypeptide(L)'
;MYDENFIYDWWHYGSWKNNCVPTAKQDLPNSVFLDGDWCWDASPFQVNDETKAMVTNNICYVLNNFLKCPAYENIIFCWVMHEQSIINSILEKLDTQNCEVKCVSLVADEKTLCERLSMDVERGIRSEDIIERSIARIPMYQALGTIKIDTNAKTVAMIANEIKLL
;
A
#
# COMPACT_ATOMS: atom_id res chain seq x y z
N MET A 1 -15.05 -25.34 2.75
CA MET A 1 -13.63 -24.99 2.83
C MET A 1 -13.60 -23.54 2.38
N TYR A 2 -13.47 -22.61 3.30
CA TYR A 2 -13.46 -21.18 2.97
C TYR A 2 -12.07 -20.87 2.46
N ASP A 3 -11.95 -20.50 1.19
CA ASP A 3 -10.74 -19.94 0.64
C ASP A 3 -10.59 -18.53 1.25
N GLU A 4 -9.71 -18.38 2.22
CA GLU A 4 -9.45 -17.11 2.88
C GLU A 4 -8.57 -16.27 1.96
N ASN A 5 -9.18 -15.41 1.15
CA ASN A 5 -8.45 -14.42 0.40
C ASN A 5 -8.17 -13.22 1.31
N PHE A 6 -6.90 -12.97 1.58
CA PHE A 6 -6.48 -11.82 2.38
C PHE A 6 -6.14 -10.65 1.46
N ILE A 7 -6.73 -9.47 1.72
CA ILE A 7 -6.35 -8.23 1.08
C ILE A 7 -5.52 -7.44 2.07
N TYR A 8 -4.25 -7.22 1.77
CA TYR A 8 -3.38 -6.37 2.54
C TYR A 8 -3.28 -5.02 1.86
N ASP A 9 -3.78 -3.99 2.52
CA ASP A 9 -3.65 -2.61 2.11
C ASP A 9 -2.42 -2.01 2.78
N TRP A 10 -1.39 -1.70 2.00
CA TRP A 10 -0.10 -1.30 2.52
C TRP A 10 0.27 0.10 2.10
N TRP A 11 0.57 0.89 3.08
CA TRP A 11 1.06 2.22 2.85
C TRP A 11 2.47 2.42 3.42
N HIS A 12 3.40 2.91 2.60
CA HIS A 12 4.63 3.52 3.09
C HIS A 12 5.24 4.51 2.09
N TYR A 13 5.78 5.63 2.58
CA TYR A 13 6.63 6.52 1.82
C TYR A 13 8.05 5.93 1.69
N GLY A 14 8.61 6.01 0.47
CA GLY A 14 10.01 5.69 0.21
C GLY A 14 10.24 4.34 -0.46
N SER A 15 11.51 4.02 -0.69
CA SER A 15 12.00 2.77 -1.29
C SER A 15 11.61 1.50 -0.52
N TRP A 16 11.13 1.63 0.71
CA TRP A 16 10.64 0.52 1.55
C TRP A 16 9.42 -0.19 0.99
N LYS A 17 8.51 0.55 0.34
CA LYS A 17 7.39 -0.03 -0.42
C LYS A 17 7.91 -1.08 -1.41
N ASN A 18 8.97 -0.73 -2.15
CA ASN A 18 9.54 -1.59 -3.17
C ASN A 18 10.31 -2.80 -2.63
N ASN A 19 10.60 -2.83 -1.33
CA ASN A 19 11.36 -3.91 -0.69
C ASN A 19 10.52 -4.80 0.22
N CYS A 20 9.61 -4.23 1.04
CA CYS A 20 8.80 -5.01 1.99
C CYS A 20 7.76 -5.87 1.28
N VAL A 21 7.11 -5.32 0.27
CA VAL A 21 6.00 -5.99 -0.43
C VAL A 21 6.47 -7.19 -1.26
N PRO A 22 7.54 -7.10 -2.07
CA PRO A 22 8.07 -8.28 -2.75
C PRO A 22 8.48 -9.41 -1.79
N THR A 23 8.99 -9.05 -0.60
CA THR A 23 9.36 -10.04 0.43
C THR A 23 8.12 -10.74 0.97
N ALA A 24 7.07 -10.00 1.35
CA ALA A 24 5.82 -10.60 1.83
C ALA A 24 5.15 -11.48 0.76
N LYS A 25 5.14 -11.03 -0.50
CA LYS A 25 4.63 -11.83 -1.62
C LYS A 25 5.35 -13.17 -1.76
N GLN A 26 6.68 -13.20 -1.60
CA GLN A 26 7.45 -14.45 -1.71
C GLN A 26 7.15 -15.43 -0.57
N ASP A 27 6.74 -14.91 0.56
CA ASP A 27 6.51 -15.66 1.78
C ASP A 27 5.08 -16.17 1.94
N LEU A 28 4.11 -15.59 1.22
CA LEU A 28 2.71 -16.00 1.25
C LEU A 28 2.41 -16.97 0.11
N PRO A 29 1.76 -18.11 0.38
CA PRO A 29 1.40 -19.07 -0.66
C PRO A 29 0.38 -18.46 -1.63
N ASN A 30 0.44 -18.89 -2.90
CA ASN A 30 -0.54 -18.50 -3.92
C ASN A 30 -0.90 -17.01 -3.91
N SER A 31 0.13 -16.16 -3.84
CA SER A 31 -0.04 -14.71 -3.67
C SER A 31 0.04 -13.95 -4.98
N VAL A 32 -0.74 -12.89 -5.10
CA VAL A 32 -0.66 -11.90 -6.18
C VAL A 32 -0.51 -10.50 -5.59
N PHE A 33 0.22 -9.64 -6.29
CA PHE A 33 0.50 -8.27 -5.86
C PHE A 33 0.09 -7.25 -6.91
N LEU A 34 -0.55 -6.18 -6.44
CA LEU A 34 -0.83 -4.99 -7.22
C LEU A 34 -0.22 -3.76 -6.54
N ASP A 35 0.62 -3.02 -7.26
CA ASP A 35 0.95 -1.65 -6.92
C ASP A 35 -0.03 -0.70 -7.61
N GLY A 36 -0.76 0.13 -6.85
CA GLY A 36 -1.71 1.10 -7.41
C GLY A 36 -1.07 2.10 -8.36
N ASP A 37 0.23 2.40 -8.20
CA ASP A 37 0.95 3.29 -9.11
C ASP A 37 1.07 2.69 -10.52
N TRP A 38 1.03 1.37 -10.69
CA TRP A 38 1.01 0.73 -12.02
C TRP A 38 -0.28 1.01 -12.80
N CYS A 39 -1.34 1.39 -12.09
CA CYS A 39 -2.61 1.75 -12.71
C CYS A 39 -2.67 3.23 -13.16
N TRP A 40 -1.60 3.99 -12.92
CA TRP A 40 -1.53 5.42 -13.18
C TRP A 40 -0.12 5.86 -13.60
N ASP A 41 0.38 5.30 -14.67
CA ASP A 41 1.63 5.75 -15.30
C ASP A 41 1.28 6.68 -16.49
N ALA A 42 1.53 7.97 -16.32
CA ALA A 42 1.15 8.99 -17.30
C ALA A 42 2.21 10.06 -17.47
N SER A 43 2.35 10.57 -18.70
CA SER A 43 3.24 11.70 -19.03
C SER A 43 2.51 12.71 -19.94
N PRO A 44 2.28 13.96 -19.51
CA PRO A 44 2.57 14.47 -18.14
C PRO A 44 1.64 13.86 -17.09
N PHE A 45 2.13 13.74 -15.86
CA PHE A 45 1.31 13.25 -14.74
C PHE A 45 0.31 14.33 -14.33
N GLN A 46 -0.98 14.01 -14.38
CA GLN A 46 -2.07 14.94 -14.09
C GLN A 46 -2.94 14.38 -12.97
N VAL A 47 -3.21 15.21 -11.96
CA VAL A 47 -4.05 14.88 -10.81
C VAL A 47 -5.28 15.78 -10.81
N ASN A 48 -6.41 15.23 -11.22
CA ASN A 48 -7.73 15.87 -11.21
C ASN A 48 -8.79 14.82 -10.86
N ASP A 49 -10.05 15.22 -10.75
CA ASP A 49 -11.12 14.32 -10.35
C ASP A 49 -11.36 13.18 -11.36
N GLU A 50 -11.17 13.45 -12.65
CA GLU A 50 -11.32 12.45 -13.70
C GLU A 50 -10.23 11.39 -13.62
N THR A 51 -8.95 11.80 -13.45
CA THR A 51 -7.82 10.87 -13.34
C THR A 51 -7.85 10.10 -12.02
N LYS A 52 -8.32 10.71 -10.92
CA LYS A 52 -8.54 10.00 -9.65
C LYS A 52 -9.64 8.95 -9.78
N ALA A 53 -10.76 9.28 -10.44
CA ALA A 53 -11.83 8.33 -10.70
C ALA A 53 -11.35 7.17 -11.61
N MET A 54 -10.63 7.50 -12.66
CA MET A 54 -10.04 6.52 -13.59
C MET A 54 -9.12 5.53 -12.85
N VAL A 55 -8.14 6.02 -12.07
CA VAL A 55 -7.20 5.15 -11.38
C VAL A 55 -7.89 4.27 -10.36
N THR A 56 -8.85 4.82 -9.60
CA THR A 56 -9.63 4.02 -8.63
C THR A 56 -10.40 2.90 -9.33
N ASN A 57 -10.99 3.18 -10.49
CA ASN A 57 -11.70 2.16 -11.27
C ASN A 57 -10.75 1.09 -11.82
N ASN A 58 -9.57 1.48 -12.32
CA ASN A 58 -8.53 0.54 -12.79
C ASN A 58 -8.07 -0.39 -11.66
N ILE A 59 -7.76 0.16 -10.49
CA ILE A 59 -7.36 -0.59 -9.29
C ILE A 59 -8.46 -1.59 -8.90
N CYS A 60 -9.70 -1.12 -8.75
CA CYS A 60 -10.81 -1.98 -8.35
C CYS A 60 -11.12 -3.07 -9.38
N TYR A 61 -10.97 -2.76 -10.67
CA TYR A 61 -11.14 -3.76 -11.74
C TYR A 61 -10.10 -4.88 -11.62
N VAL A 62 -8.82 -4.53 -11.45
CA VAL A 62 -7.75 -5.52 -11.31
C VAL A 62 -7.92 -6.34 -10.04
N LEU A 63 -8.17 -5.68 -8.89
CA LEU A 63 -8.38 -6.38 -7.61
C LEU A 63 -9.57 -7.34 -7.65
N ASN A 64 -10.70 -6.94 -8.24
CA ASN A 64 -11.85 -7.84 -8.40
C ASN A 64 -11.56 -9.03 -9.32
N ASN A 65 -10.68 -8.89 -10.31
CA ASN A 65 -10.23 -10.03 -11.11
C ASN A 65 -9.36 -10.98 -10.29
N PHE A 66 -8.50 -10.48 -9.42
CA PHE A 66 -7.72 -11.32 -8.50
C PHE A 66 -8.61 -12.05 -7.51
N LEU A 67 -9.60 -11.37 -6.91
CA LEU A 67 -10.56 -11.94 -5.98
C LEU A 67 -11.38 -13.09 -6.58
N LYS A 68 -11.67 -13.01 -7.87
CA LYS A 68 -12.42 -14.05 -8.60
C LYS A 68 -11.53 -15.18 -9.11
N CYS A 69 -10.22 -15.03 -9.06
CA CYS A 69 -9.30 -16.03 -9.60
C CYS A 69 -8.97 -17.10 -8.54
N PRO A 70 -9.37 -18.36 -8.73
CA PRO A 70 -9.16 -19.41 -7.74
C PRO A 70 -7.69 -19.84 -7.59
N ALA A 71 -6.78 -19.26 -8.37
CA ALA A 71 -5.35 -19.51 -8.27
C ALA A 71 -4.69 -18.72 -7.12
N TYR A 72 -5.37 -17.69 -6.58
CA TYR A 72 -4.80 -16.82 -5.57
C TYR A 72 -5.55 -16.95 -4.25
N GLU A 73 -4.79 -17.24 -3.19
CA GLU A 73 -5.28 -17.27 -1.80
C GLU A 73 -4.95 -15.95 -1.08
N ASN A 74 -3.89 -15.24 -1.53
CA ASN A 74 -3.42 -14.01 -0.92
C ASN A 74 -3.33 -12.90 -1.96
N ILE A 75 -4.05 -11.82 -1.73
CA ILE A 75 -4.02 -10.63 -2.59
C ILE A 75 -3.37 -9.51 -1.81
N ILE A 76 -2.26 -8.99 -2.32
CA ILE A 76 -1.52 -7.90 -1.71
C ILE A 76 -1.71 -6.67 -2.58
N PHE A 77 -2.22 -5.60 -1.99
CA PHE A 77 -2.39 -4.32 -2.64
C PHE A 77 -1.62 -3.24 -1.90
N CYS A 78 -0.98 -2.36 -2.63
CA CYS A 78 -0.21 -1.26 -2.09
C CYS A 78 -0.46 0.00 -2.88
N TRP A 79 -0.87 1.06 -2.21
CA TRP A 79 -1.04 2.38 -2.83
C TRP A 79 -0.91 3.50 -1.80
N VAL A 80 -0.94 4.78 -2.28
CA VAL A 80 -0.86 5.99 -1.47
C VAL A 80 -2.24 6.39 -0.97
N MET A 81 -2.63 5.97 0.25
CA MET A 81 -3.96 6.22 0.81
C MET A 81 -3.87 6.91 2.18
N HIS A 82 -3.74 8.22 2.19
CA HIS A 82 -3.60 9.04 3.40
C HIS A 82 -4.91 9.58 3.94
N GLU A 83 -6.03 9.26 3.29
CA GLU A 83 -7.37 9.63 3.69
C GLU A 83 -8.25 8.39 3.79
N GLN A 84 -9.05 8.28 4.85
CA GLN A 84 -9.97 7.16 5.06
C GLN A 84 -10.98 7.03 3.91
N SER A 85 -11.37 8.15 3.31
CA SER A 85 -12.28 8.19 2.15
C SER A 85 -11.74 7.41 0.95
N ILE A 86 -10.42 7.44 0.72
CA ILE A 86 -9.77 6.69 -0.38
C ILE A 86 -9.89 5.19 -0.12
N ILE A 87 -9.56 4.75 1.10
CA ILE A 87 -9.67 3.35 1.51
C ILE A 87 -11.12 2.87 1.35
N ASN A 88 -12.07 3.61 1.92
CA ASN A 88 -13.49 3.26 1.85
C ASN A 88 -13.99 3.17 0.40
N SER A 89 -13.60 4.12 -0.45
CA SER A 89 -14.03 4.15 -1.86
C SER A 89 -13.54 2.95 -2.67
N ILE A 90 -12.41 2.36 -2.30
CA ILE A 90 -11.90 1.13 -2.90
C ILE A 90 -12.66 -0.07 -2.33
N LEU A 91 -12.74 -0.18 -0.99
CA LEU A 91 -13.41 -1.33 -0.34
C LEU A 91 -14.86 -1.47 -0.75
N GLU A 92 -15.60 -0.36 -0.91
CA GLU A 92 -16.99 -0.35 -1.37
C GLU A 92 -17.21 -0.94 -2.77
N LYS A 93 -16.15 -0.92 -3.60
CA LYS A 93 -16.18 -1.43 -4.98
C LYS A 93 -15.64 -2.85 -5.12
N LEU A 94 -15.11 -3.43 -4.04
CA LEU A 94 -14.56 -4.78 -4.05
C LEU A 94 -15.57 -5.82 -3.59
N ASP A 95 -15.61 -6.96 -4.26
CA ASP A 95 -16.39 -8.12 -3.86
C ASP A 95 -15.62 -8.94 -2.82
N THR A 96 -15.73 -8.53 -1.56
CA THR A 96 -15.01 -9.12 -0.43
C THR A 96 -15.85 -10.07 0.42
N GLN A 97 -16.99 -10.57 -0.07
CA GLN A 97 -17.94 -11.37 0.72
C GLN A 97 -17.34 -12.63 1.36
N ASN A 98 -16.31 -13.20 0.72
CA ASN A 98 -15.64 -14.42 1.18
C ASN A 98 -14.15 -14.17 1.52
N CYS A 99 -13.79 -12.92 1.84
CA CYS A 99 -12.43 -12.53 2.08
C CYS A 99 -12.27 -11.89 3.45
N GLU A 100 -11.20 -12.19 4.15
CA GLU A 100 -10.74 -11.38 5.26
C GLU A 100 -9.97 -10.18 4.70
N VAL A 101 -10.35 -8.96 5.08
CA VAL A 101 -9.67 -7.74 4.64
C VAL A 101 -8.90 -7.13 5.79
N LYS A 102 -7.60 -6.97 5.61
CA LYS A 102 -6.69 -6.36 6.60
C LYS A 102 -6.10 -5.06 6.03
N CYS A 103 -6.58 -3.93 6.55
CA CYS A 103 -6.03 -2.62 6.20
C CYS A 103 -4.88 -2.29 7.15
N VAL A 104 -3.67 -2.16 6.62
CA VAL A 104 -2.44 -1.97 7.39
C VAL A 104 -1.75 -0.68 6.99
N SER A 105 -1.34 0.13 7.96
CA SER A 105 -0.48 1.29 7.74
C SER A 105 0.88 1.07 8.37
N LEU A 106 1.93 1.11 7.55
CA LEU A 106 3.29 1.14 8.03
C LEU A 106 3.61 2.57 8.48
N VAL A 107 3.91 2.78 9.73
CA VAL A 107 4.19 4.11 10.29
C VAL A 107 5.65 4.23 10.75
N ALA A 108 6.18 5.43 10.68
CA ALA A 108 7.49 5.78 11.21
C ALA A 108 7.42 7.15 11.89
N ASP A 109 8.36 7.43 12.78
CA ASP A 109 8.55 8.78 13.30
C ASP A 109 9.14 9.70 12.22
N GLU A 110 9.06 11.00 12.47
CA GLU A 110 9.53 12.03 11.54
C GLU A 110 11.02 11.85 11.22
N LYS A 111 11.84 11.56 12.24
CA LYS A 111 13.29 11.39 12.07
C LYS A 111 13.61 10.23 11.13
N THR A 112 13.05 9.06 11.39
CA THR A 112 13.24 7.87 10.56
C THR A 112 12.74 8.09 9.13
N LEU A 113 11.60 8.78 8.99
CA LEU A 113 11.05 9.11 7.68
C LEU A 113 11.96 10.04 6.90
N CYS A 114 12.46 11.12 7.52
CA CYS A 114 13.40 12.04 6.90
C CYS A 114 14.69 11.35 6.46
N GLU A 115 15.29 10.53 7.33
CA GLU A 115 16.52 9.80 7.00
C GLU A 115 16.34 8.91 5.77
N ARG A 116 15.22 8.18 5.68
CA ARG A 116 14.92 7.30 4.54
C ARG A 116 14.67 8.07 3.25
N LEU A 117 13.88 9.15 3.32
CA LEU A 117 13.59 9.97 2.15
C LEU A 117 14.81 10.74 1.65
N SER A 118 15.66 11.24 2.55
CA SER A 118 16.92 11.90 2.16
C SER A 118 17.81 10.95 1.36
N MET A 119 17.92 9.69 1.76
CA MET A 119 18.65 8.69 0.96
C MET A 119 18.03 8.45 -0.43
N ASP A 120 16.70 8.50 -0.56
CA ASP A 120 16.03 8.36 -1.86
C ASP A 120 16.27 9.59 -2.74
N VAL A 121 16.30 10.80 -2.17
CA VAL A 121 16.63 12.04 -2.87
C VAL A 121 18.08 12.03 -3.34
N GLU A 122 19.04 11.67 -2.46
CA GLU A 122 20.46 11.55 -2.81
C GLU A 122 20.73 10.58 -3.95
N ARG A 123 19.94 9.52 -4.05
CA ARG A 123 19.99 8.54 -5.14
C ARG A 123 19.25 8.97 -6.41
N GLY A 124 18.65 10.16 -6.41
CA GLY A 124 17.86 10.66 -7.54
C GLY A 124 16.55 9.92 -7.80
N ILE A 125 16.07 9.12 -6.84
CA ILE A 125 14.82 8.37 -6.94
C ILE A 125 13.61 9.30 -6.73
N ARG A 126 13.78 10.36 -5.92
CA ARG A 126 12.72 11.31 -5.56
C ARG A 126 13.23 12.76 -5.59
N SER A 127 12.29 13.69 -5.75
CA SER A 127 12.55 15.14 -5.61
C SER A 127 12.54 15.56 -4.13
N GLU A 128 13.22 16.65 -3.80
CA GLU A 128 13.38 17.15 -2.41
C GLU A 128 12.06 17.47 -1.72
N ASP A 129 11.04 17.91 -2.48
CA ASP A 129 9.73 18.27 -1.96
C ASP A 129 8.98 17.08 -1.30
N ILE A 130 9.44 15.85 -1.55
CA ILE A 130 8.84 14.63 -0.97
C ILE A 130 8.93 14.63 0.57
N ILE A 131 10.00 15.18 1.14
CA ILE A 131 10.24 15.16 2.60
C ILE A 131 9.16 15.98 3.31
N GLU A 132 8.98 17.23 2.92
CA GLU A 132 7.97 18.11 3.51
C GLU A 132 6.54 17.54 3.36
N ARG A 133 6.19 17.10 2.16
CA ARG A 133 4.88 16.50 1.90
C ARG A 133 4.63 15.24 2.73
N SER A 134 5.67 14.47 3.00
CA SER A 134 5.55 13.23 3.78
C SER A 134 5.38 13.50 5.26
N ILE A 135 6.14 14.45 5.81
CA ILE A 135 6.00 14.90 7.19
C ILE A 135 4.58 15.42 7.45
N ALA A 136 4.07 16.28 6.57
CA ALA A 136 2.72 16.83 6.68
C ALA A 136 1.62 15.75 6.72
N ARG A 137 1.89 14.57 6.19
CA ARG A 137 0.93 13.45 6.17
C ARG A 137 1.02 12.51 7.37
N ILE A 138 2.06 12.58 8.21
CA ILE A 138 2.19 11.71 9.39
C ILE A 138 0.91 11.70 10.24
N PRO A 139 0.33 12.87 10.62
CA PRO A 139 -0.91 12.89 11.41
C PRO A 139 -2.10 12.22 10.70
N MET A 140 -2.17 12.33 9.36
CA MET A 140 -3.24 11.73 8.58
C MET A 140 -3.20 10.20 8.68
N TYR A 141 -2.00 9.60 8.58
CA TYR A 141 -1.84 8.14 8.76
C TYR A 141 -2.14 7.67 10.16
N GLN A 142 -1.80 8.44 11.17
CA GLN A 142 -2.15 8.14 12.55
C GLN A 142 -3.67 8.08 12.76
N ALA A 143 -4.42 8.93 12.05
CA ALA A 143 -5.87 9.04 12.14
C ALA A 143 -6.65 7.95 11.37
N LEU A 144 -6.01 7.20 10.45
CA LEU A 144 -6.68 6.13 9.69
C LEU A 144 -7.17 5.00 10.61
N GLY A 145 -8.30 4.40 10.27
CA GLY A 145 -8.86 3.21 10.93
C GLY A 145 -8.17 1.90 10.51
N THR A 146 -6.84 1.88 10.48
CA THR A 146 -6.02 0.76 10.02
C THR A 146 -5.17 0.17 11.14
N ILE A 147 -4.70 -1.06 10.98
CA ILE A 147 -3.70 -1.67 11.85
C ILE A 147 -2.36 -0.93 11.64
N LYS A 148 -1.77 -0.42 12.71
CA LYS A 148 -0.50 0.31 12.62
C LYS A 148 0.66 -0.61 12.90
N ILE A 149 1.59 -0.72 11.95
CA ILE A 149 2.88 -1.39 12.17
C ILE A 149 3.95 -0.31 12.23
N ASP A 150 4.56 -0.18 13.40
CA ASP A 150 5.71 0.69 13.59
C ASP A 150 6.92 0.10 12.86
N THR A 151 7.56 0.90 12.02
CA THR A 151 8.72 0.51 11.22
C THR A 151 10.04 1.08 11.73
N ASN A 152 10.03 1.81 12.83
CA ASN A 152 11.25 2.35 13.43
C ASN A 152 12.19 1.22 13.83
N ALA A 153 13.46 1.36 13.50
CA ALA A 153 14.52 0.38 13.80
C ALA A 153 14.25 -1.07 13.34
N LYS A 154 13.26 -1.30 12.47
CA LYS A 154 12.95 -2.63 11.92
C LYS A 154 13.54 -2.82 10.53
N THR A 155 13.92 -4.05 10.24
CA THR A 155 14.29 -4.47 8.87
C THR A 155 13.05 -4.79 8.04
N VAL A 156 13.22 -4.85 6.73
CA VAL A 156 12.17 -5.29 5.78
C VAL A 156 11.61 -6.66 6.17
N ALA A 157 12.49 -7.62 6.50
CA ALA A 157 12.09 -8.97 6.87
C ALA A 157 11.27 -9.01 8.18
N MET A 158 11.61 -8.17 9.17
CA MET A 158 10.84 -8.07 10.41
C MET A 158 9.42 -7.57 10.15
N ILE A 159 9.28 -6.53 9.32
CA ILE A 159 7.98 -5.97 8.95
C ILE A 159 7.16 -6.99 8.16
N ALA A 160 7.76 -7.63 7.15
CA ALA A 160 7.09 -8.67 6.37
C ALA A 160 6.57 -9.81 7.26
N ASN A 161 7.37 -10.20 8.27
CA ASN A 161 6.95 -11.23 9.21
C ASN A 161 5.81 -10.78 10.14
N GLU A 162 5.81 -9.52 10.61
CA GLU A 162 4.70 -8.98 11.41
C GLU A 162 3.40 -8.99 10.62
N ILE A 163 3.45 -8.67 9.34
CA ILE A 163 2.29 -8.67 8.48
C ILE A 163 1.72 -10.07 8.29
N LYS A 164 2.58 -11.07 8.11
CA LYS A 164 2.16 -12.48 7.98
C LYS A 164 1.45 -13.01 9.23
N LEU A 165 1.70 -12.40 10.38
CA LEU A 165 1.10 -12.82 11.65
C LEU A 165 -0.25 -12.12 11.95
N LEU A 166 -0.65 -11.18 11.11
CA LEU A 166 -1.97 -10.54 11.19
C LEU A 166 -3.05 -11.51 10.72
#